data_ccc0eda012915f5220ea08ce5c65a55a
#
_entry.id   ccc0eda012915f5220ea08ce5c65a55a
#
_cell.length_a   1.000
_cell.length_b   1.000
_cell.length_c   1.000
_cell.angle_alpha   90.00
_cell.angle_beta   90.00
_cell.angle_gamma   90.00
#
_symmetry.space_group_name_H-M   'P 1'
#
loop_
_entity.id
_entity.type
_entity.pdbx_description
1 polymer ?
#
loop_
_entity_poly.entity_id
_entity_poly.type
_entity_poly.pdbx_seq_one_letter_code
_entity_poly.pdbx_strand_id
1 'polypeptide(L)'
;MMGQYFIFFLLALLAEIVGTISGFGSSILFVPLASIVLDFKVVLGITAVFHVFSNLSKIYLFQKGIDKQIALKLGIPAVLFVTLGAWQTNYIPQKEIELGMNFIIFSIALYMMSGHHKRIKESNTNLYLGGTLSGFFAGLIGTGGAIRGITLAAFNLEKDAFIATSAIIDMGVDVSRAGVYIASGYFQREHVILIPFLIIISIAGSYAGKRILNYIPEKTFQYIVLGVILLTSLIQGVRYFW
;
A
#
# COMPACT_ATOMS: atom_id res chain seq x y z
N MET A 1 21.03 14.49 8.40
CA MET A 1 20.29 14.40 7.13
C MET A 1 20.66 13.17 6.30
N MET A 2 21.92 12.91 5.92
CA MET A 2 22.27 11.72 5.10
C MET A 2 21.84 10.37 5.71
N GLY A 3 22.00 10.18 7.02
CA GLY A 3 21.63 8.93 7.71
C GLY A 3 20.12 8.66 7.69
N GLN A 4 19.28 9.68 7.75
CA GLN A 4 17.82 9.53 7.71
C GLN A 4 17.35 9.04 6.34
N TYR A 5 17.89 9.58 5.25
CA TYR A 5 17.55 9.11 3.91
C TYR A 5 18.06 7.69 3.62
N PHE A 6 19.20 7.30 4.20
CA PHE A 6 19.68 5.91 4.06
C PHE A 6 18.70 4.92 4.70
N ILE A 7 18.25 5.18 5.93
CA ILE A 7 17.24 4.35 6.61
C ILE A 7 15.94 4.35 5.81
N PHE A 8 15.51 5.51 5.33
CA PHE A 8 14.30 5.65 4.51
C PHE A 8 14.34 4.78 3.26
N PHE A 9 15.45 4.79 2.50
CA PHE A 9 15.60 3.96 1.30
C PHE A 9 15.68 2.47 1.62
N LEU A 10 16.30 2.09 2.74
CA LEU A 10 16.32 0.69 3.19
C LEU A 10 14.90 0.21 3.53
N LEU A 11 14.13 1.03 4.24
CA LEU A 11 12.72 0.74 4.55
C LEU A 11 11.87 0.66 3.28
N ALA A 12 12.10 1.54 2.30
CA ALA A 12 11.43 1.50 1.01
C ALA A 12 11.72 0.19 0.26
N LEU A 13 12.99 -0.23 0.22
CA LEU A 13 13.39 -1.48 -0.44
C LEU A 13 12.75 -2.71 0.24
N LEU A 14 12.82 -2.79 1.56
CA LEU A 14 12.23 -3.88 2.32
C LEU A 14 10.70 -3.93 2.13
N ALA A 15 10.05 -2.77 2.25
CA ALA A 15 8.61 -2.68 2.05
C ALA A 15 8.20 -3.06 0.61
N GLU A 16 9.01 -2.69 -0.40
CA GLU A 16 8.73 -3.04 -1.79
C GLU A 16 8.85 -4.54 -2.05
N ILE A 17 9.90 -5.18 -1.52
CA ILE A 17 10.07 -6.65 -1.60
C ILE A 17 8.85 -7.34 -0.97
N VAL A 18 8.55 -6.98 0.27
CA VAL A 18 7.44 -7.56 1.04
C VAL A 18 6.09 -7.29 0.38
N GLY A 19 5.85 -6.07 -0.07
CA GLY A 19 4.61 -5.68 -0.76
C GLY A 19 4.40 -6.42 -2.07
N THR A 20 5.48 -6.70 -2.80
CA THR A 20 5.42 -7.48 -4.05
C THR A 20 5.09 -8.95 -3.78
N ILE A 21 5.68 -9.55 -2.75
CA ILE A 21 5.44 -10.95 -2.41
C ILE A 21 4.02 -11.14 -1.87
N SER A 22 3.55 -10.24 -0.99
CA SER A 22 2.21 -10.33 -0.37
C SER A 22 1.07 -10.02 -1.32
N GLY A 23 1.34 -9.23 -2.38
CA GLY A 23 0.31 -8.71 -3.26
C GLY A 23 -0.62 -7.65 -2.63
N PHE A 24 -0.41 -7.29 -1.35
CA PHE A 24 -1.18 -6.24 -0.65
C PHE A 24 -0.66 -4.82 -0.93
N GLY A 25 0.47 -4.71 -1.63
CA GLY A 25 1.16 -3.44 -1.84
C GLY A 25 2.13 -3.08 -0.72
N SER A 26 3.16 -2.32 -1.06
CA SER A 26 4.22 -1.93 -0.14
C SER A 26 3.79 -0.84 0.85
N SER A 27 2.73 -0.08 0.55
CA SER A 27 2.26 1.03 1.39
C SER A 27 1.87 0.61 2.81
N ILE A 28 1.33 -0.60 2.99
CA ILE A 28 0.90 -1.10 4.31
C ILE A 28 2.06 -1.18 5.31
N LEU A 29 3.28 -1.40 4.83
CA LEU A 29 4.50 -1.39 5.63
C LEU A 29 5.25 -0.07 5.54
N PHE A 30 5.36 0.47 4.32
CA PHE A 30 6.20 1.62 4.08
C PHE A 30 5.68 2.89 4.76
N VAL A 31 4.38 3.18 4.67
CA VAL A 31 3.81 4.39 5.29
C VAL A 31 4.06 4.42 6.80
N PRO A 32 3.68 3.41 7.60
CA PRO A 32 3.94 3.43 9.02
C PRO A 32 5.44 3.43 9.38
N LEU A 33 6.29 2.72 8.66
CA LEU A 33 7.73 2.69 8.93
C LEU A 33 8.43 4.01 8.56
N ALA A 34 8.10 4.58 7.41
CA ALA A 34 8.68 5.83 6.95
C ALA A 34 8.23 7.01 7.83
N SER A 35 7.04 6.97 8.42
CA SER A 35 6.52 7.98 9.34
C SER A 35 7.27 8.03 10.69
N ILE A 36 8.11 7.02 10.97
CA ILE A 36 9.04 7.08 12.11
C ILE A 36 10.20 8.05 11.84
N VAL A 37 10.54 8.24 10.56
CA VAL A 37 11.75 8.98 10.12
C VAL A 37 11.40 10.36 9.56
N LEU A 38 10.25 10.50 8.90
CA LEU A 38 9.79 11.72 8.24
C LEU A 38 8.36 12.05 8.68
N ASP A 39 7.96 13.31 8.48
CA ASP A 39 6.59 13.76 8.72
C ASP A 39 5.59 12.96 7.89
N PHE A 40 4.48 12.57 8.51
CA PHE A 40 3.48 11.69 7.91
C PHE A 40 2.92 12.22 6.57
N LYS A 41 2.60 13.53 6.48
CA LYS A 41 2.10 14.12 5.23
C LYS A 41 3.14 14.10 4.12
N VAL A 42 4.41 14.32 4.46
CA VAL A 42 5.55 14.17 3.53
C VAL A 42 5.67 12.72 3.07
N VAL A 43 5.54 11.76 3.99
CA VAL A 43 5.55 10.33 3.66
C VAL A 43 4.40 9.98 2.72
N LEU A 44 3.20 10.50 2.93
CA LEU A 44 2.06 10.28 2.02
C LEU A 44 2.39 10.73 0.60
N GLY A 45 2.95 11.94 0.45
CA GLY A 45 3.34 12.50 -0.85
C GLY A 45 4.42 11.67 -1.55
N ILE A 46 5.52 11.37 -0.84
CA ILE A 46 6.61 10.58 -1.39
C ILE A 46 6.15 9.16 -1.74
N THR A 47 5.35 8.53 -0.87
CA THR A 47 4.85 7.17 -1.09
C THR A 47 3.97 7.09 -2.33
N ALA A 48 3.09 8.07 -2.55
CA ALA A 48 2.23 8.08 -3.72
C ALA A 48 3.05 8.13 -5.02
N VAL A 49 4.07 8.99 -5.09
CA VAL A 49 4.97 9.09 -6.25
C VAL A 49 5.81 7.80 -6.41
N PHE A 50 6.37 7.28 -5.32
CA PHE A 50 7.15 6.04 -5.32
C PHE A 50 6.35 4.86 -5.88
N HIS A 51 5.08 4.74 -5.46
CA HIS A 51 4.24 3.62 -5.86
C HIS A 51 3.77 3.68 -7.31
N VAL A 52 3.73 4.84 -7.94
CA VAL A 52 3.53 4.90 -9.40
C VAL A 52 4.61 4.09 -10.11
N PHE A 53 5.88 4.24 -9.73
CA PHE A 53 6.98 3.48 -10.33
C PHE A 53 6.98 2.01 -9.89
N SER A 54 6.61 1.73 -8.63
CA SER A 54 6.44 0.37 -8.12
C SER A 54 5.39 -0.40 -8.92
N ASN A 55 4.22 0.22 -9.15
CA ASN A 55 3.15 -0.42 -9.90
C ASN A 55 3.51 -0.61 -11.39
N LEU A 56 4.21 0.35 -12.01
CA LEU A 56 4.76 0.17 -13.35
C LEU A 56 5.67 -1.06 -13.42
N SER A 57 6.57 -1.21 -12.44
CA SER A 57 7.49 -2.35 -12.36
C SER A 57 6.73 -3.66 -12.20
N LYS A 58 5.71 -3.72 -11.33
CA LYS A 58 4.87 -4.90 -11.13
C LYS A 58 4.04 -5.24 -12.37
N ILE A 59 3.41 -4.26 -13.00
CA ILE A 59 2.66 -4.45 -14.24
C ILE A 59 3.58 -5.05 -15.31
N TYR A 60 4.80 -4.53 -15.46
CA TYR A 60 5.76 -5.06 -16.42
C TYR A 60 6.22 -6.48 -16.07
N LEU A 61 6.50 -6.76 -14.80
CA LEU A 61 7.00 -8.07 -14.36
C LEU A 61 5.91 -9.17 -14.39
N PHE A 62 4.65 -8.83 -14.11
CA PHE A 62 3.54 -9.76 -13.95
C PHE A 62 2.45 -9.59 -15.04
N GLN A 63 2.81 -9.11 -16.23
CA GLN A 63 1.89 -8.71 -17.31
C GLN A 63 0.93 -9.80 -17.81
N LYS A 64 1.16 -11.07 -17.47
CA LYS A 64 0.29 -12.18 -17.83
C LYS A 64 -0.81 -12.37 -16.77
N GLY A 65 -2.07 -12.26 -17.19
CA GLY A 65 -3.20 -12.63 -16.34
C GLY A 65 -3.96 -11.47 -15.66
N ILE A 66 -3.82 -10.24 -16.12
CA ILE A 66 -4.64 -9.12 -15.61
C ILE A 66 -6.12 -9.41 -15.87
N ASP A 67 -6.91 -9.53 -14.79
CA ASP A 67 -8.36 -9.60 -14.91
C ASP A 67 -8.94 -8.19 -15.07
N LYS A 68 -9.27 -7.86 -16.32
CA LYS A 68 -9.79 -6.53 -16.69
C LYS A 68 -11.14 -6.24 -16.04
N GLN A 69 -11.98 -7.25 -15.83
CA GLN A 69 -13.32 -7.08 -15.28
C GLN A 69 -13.23 -6.73 -13.78
N ILE A 70 -12.40 -7.46 -13.04
CA ILE A 70 -12.11 -7.17 -11.63
C ILE A 70 -11.42 -5.81 -11.52
N ALA A 71 -10.41 -5.54 -12.35
CA ALA A 71 -9.67 -4.29 -12.35
C ALA A 71 -10.60 -3.07 -12.53
N LEU A 72 -11.58 -3.14 -13.43
CA LEU A 72 -12.55 -2.05 -13.65
C LEU A 72 -13.53 -1.92 -12.50
N LYS A 73 -14.15 -3.03 -12.05
CA LYS A 73 -15.21 -3.01 -11.03
C LYS A 73 -14.69 -2.57 -9.65
N LEU A 74 -13.46 -2.94 -9.31
CA LEU A 74 -12.82 -2.52 -8.07
C LEU A 74 -12.05 -1.21 -8.25
N GLY A 75 -11.35 -1.04 -9.38
CA GLY A 75 -10.48 0.10 -9.63
C GLY A 75 -11.22 1.42 -9.80
N ILE A 76 -12.34 1.46 -10.55
CA ILE A 76 -13.08 2.71 -10.75
C ILE A 76 -13.53 3.32 -9.42
N PRO A 77 -14.26 2.61 -8.54
CA PRO A 77 -14.60 3.18 -7.23
C PRO A 77 -13.36 3.50 -6.38
N ALA A 78 -12.28 2.69 -6.47
CA ALA A 78 -11.06 2.98 -5.73
C ALA A 78 -10.44 4.33 -6.16
N VAL A 79 -10.36 4.60 -7.45
CA VAL A 79 -9.83 5.87 -8.00
C VAL A 79 -10.72 7.07 -7.61
N LEU A 80 -12.03 6.91 -7.64
CA LEU A 80 -12.94 7.97 -7.23
C LEU A 80 -12.81 8.30 -5.74
N PHE A 81 -12.80 7.27 -4.89
CA PHE A 81 -12.79 7.47 -3.44
C PHE A 81 -11.39 7.78 -2.89
N VAL A 82 -10.30 7.44 -3.59
CA VAL A 82 -8.97 7.85 -3.17
C VAL A 82 -8.77 9.36 -3.25
N THR A 83 -9.35 10.01 -4.25
CA THR A 83 -9.28 11.47 -4.36
C THR A 83 -10.01 12.14 -3.20
N LEU A 84 -11.18 11.60 -2.82
CA LEU A 84 -11.94 12.08 -1.66
C LEU A 84 -11.15 11.89 -0.36
N GLY A 85 -10.60 10.69 -0.12
CA GLY A 85 -9.78 10.40 1.07
C GLY A 85 -8.53 11.28 1.13
N ALA A 86 -7.81 11.44 0.02
CA ALA A 86 -6.63 12.29 -0.05
C ALA A 86 -6.96 13.78 0.19
N TRP A 87 -8.08 14.24 -0.34
CA TRP A 87 -8.52 15.63 -0.12
C TRP A 87 -8.87 15.89 1.36
N GLN A 88 -9.47 14.92 2.05
CA GLN A 88 -9.83 15.06 3.46
C GLN A 88 -8.60 15.19 4.39
N THR A 89 -7.43 14.73 3.98
CA THR A 89 -6.19 14.91 4.79
C THR A 89 -5.84 16.37 5.06
N ASN A 90 -6.36 17.31 4.26
CA ASN A 90 -6.14 18.74 4.46
C ASN A 90 -6.91 19.30 5.68
N TYR A 91 -7.99 18.63 6.07
CA TYR A 91 -8.92 19.11 7.10
C TYR A 91 -8.78 18.36 8.43
N ILE A 92 -8.13 17.22 8.43
CA ILE A 92 -7.94 16.39 9.62
C ILE A 92 -6.53 16.59 10.15
N PRO A 93 -6.34 16.83 11.46
CA PRO A 93 -5.01 16.92 12.07
C PRO A 93 -4.18 15.66 11.81
N GLN A 94 -2.91 15.84 11.50
CA GLN A 94 -2.00 14.74 11.16
C GLN A 94 -1.98 13.63 12.21
N LYS A 95 -1.91 13.99 13.50
CA LYS A 95 -1.87 13.03 14.60
C LYS A 95 -3.11 12.11 14.64
N GLU A 96 -4.29 12.66 14.33
CA GLU A 96 -5.53 11.88 14.32
C GLU A 96 -5.56 10.90 13.15
N ILE A 97 -5.04 11.31 11.97
CA ILE A 97 -4.93 10.42 10.82
C ILE A 97 -3.94 9.27 11.12
N GLU A 98 -2.79 9.58 11.72
CA GLU A 98 -1.78 8.59 12.11
C GLU A 98 -2.34 7.58 13.13
N LEU A 99 -3.06 8.06 14.14
CA LEU A 99 -3.71 7.20 15.14
C LEU A 99 -4.75 6.29 14.48
N GLY A 100 -5.62 6.87 13.65
CA GLY A 100 -6.63 6.13 12.91
C GLY A 100 -6.01 5.08 11.98
N MET A 101 -4.93 5.42 11.28
CA MET A 101 -4.16 4.50 10.46
C MET A 101 -3.67 3.30 11.28
N ASN A 102 -3.01 3.57 12.40
CA ASN A 102 -2.44 2.52 13.25
C ASN A 102 -3.52 1.58 13.79
N PHE A 103 -4.64 2.14 14.24
CA PHE A 103 -5.78 1.36 14.73
C PHE A 103 -6.37 0.47 13.63
N ILE A 104 -6.58 1.01 12.44
CA ILE A 104 -7.16 0.27 11.29
C ILE A 104 -6.21 -0.84 10.86
N ILE A 105 -4.92 -0.53 10.66
CA ILE A 105 -3.92 -1.51 10.23
C ILE A 105 -3.76 -2.62 11.26
N PHE A 106 -3.69 -2.28 12.56
CA PHE A 106 -3.62 -3.23 13.65
C PHE A 106 -4.86 -4.16 13.68
N SER A 107 -6.05 -3.58 13.57
CA SER A 107 -7.30 -4.35 13.58
C SER A 107 -7.40 -5.31 12.38
N ILE A 108 -6.99 -4.86 11.18
CA ILE A 108 -6.96 -5.71 10.00
C ILE A 108 -5.93 -6.85 10.18
N ALA A 109 -4.74 -6.55 10.71
CA ALA A 109 -3.71 -7.57 10.94
C ALA A 109 -4.18 -8.63 11.95
N LEU A 110 -4.79 -8.23 13.06
CA LEU A 110 -5.39 -9.16 14.03
C LEU A 110 -6.48 -10.03 13.40
N TYR A 111 -7.38 -9.40 12.64
CA TYR A 111 -8.44 -10.12 11.94
C TYR A 111 -7.86 -11.19 10.98
N MET A 112 -6.84 -10.83 10.21
CA MET A 112 -6.18 -11.76 9.30
C MET A 112 -5.44 -12.89 10.04
N MET A 113 -4.81 -12.60 11.19
CA MET A 113 -4.12 -13.61 11.99
C MET A 113 -5.05 -14.58 12.71
N SER A 114 -6.26 -14.15 13.05
CA SER A 114 -7.23 -14.99 13.78
C SER A 114 -7.63 -16.26 13.04
N GLY A 115 -7.41 -16.33 11.74
CA GLY A 115 -7.80 -17.46 10.89
C GLY A 115 -9.32 -17.66 10.76
N HIS A 116 -10.13 -16.87 11.48
CA HIS A 116 -11.59 -16.95 11.50
C HIS A 116 -12.27 -16.09 10.43
N HIS A 117 -11.50 -15.57 9.48
CA HIS A 117 -12.06 -14.74 8.42
C HIS A 117 -13.00 -15.59 7.54
N LYS A 118 -14.26 -15.27 7.60
CA LYS A 118 -15.23 -15.78 6.62
C LYS A 118 -14.78 -15.29 5.25
N ARG A 119 -14.61 -16.22 4.31
CA ARG A 119 -14.30 -15.86 2.92
C ARG A 119 -15.35 -14.88 2.42
N ILE A 120 -14.92 -13.73 1.98
CA ILE A 120 -15.80 -12.79 1.28
C ILE A 120 -16.36 -13.52 0.07
N LYS A 121 -17.67 -13.44 -0.16
CA LYS A 121 -18.29 -14.06 -1.32
C LYS A 121 -17.83 -13.36 -2.59
N GLU A 122 -17.54 -14.13 -3.61
CA GLU A 122 -17.30 -13.63 -4.96
C GLU A 122 -18.58 -12.94 -5.47
N SER A 123 -18.57 -11.60 -5.53
CA SER A 123 -19.70 -10.81 -6.02
C SER A 123 -19.26 -9.43 -6.52
N ASN A 124 -19.99 -8.89 -7.48
CA ASN A 124 -19.75 -7.54 -7.98
C ASN A 124 -19.91 -6.48 -6.88
N THR A 125 -20.87 -6.66 -5.97
CA THR A 125 -21.09 -5.74 -4.85
C THR A 125 -19.86 -5.66 -3.96
N ASN A 126 -19.21 -6.79 -3.68
CA ASN A 126 -17.99 -6.83 -2.87
C ASN A 126 -16.81 -6.17 -3.59
N LEU A 127 -16.75 -6.24 -4.93
CA LEU A 127 -15.74 -5.49 -5.70
C LEU A 127 -15.95 -3.99 -5.57
N TYR A 128 -17.17 -3.50 -5.74
CA TYR A 128 -17.47 -2.07 -5.61
C TYR A 128 -17.23 -1.57 -4.18
N LEU A 129 -17.70 -2.29 -3.16
CA LEU A 129 -17.47 -1.93 -1.75
C LEU A 129 -15.98 -1.98 -1.39
N GLY A 130 -15.28 -3.05 -1.79
CA GLY A 130 -13.85 -3.19 -1.57
C GLY A 130 -13.04 -2.08 -2.25
N GLY A 131 -13.42 -1.71 -3.48
CA GLY A 131 -12.83 -0.58 -4.20
C GLY A 131 -13.06 0.74 -3.49
N THR A 132 -14.30 1.04 -3.11
CA THR A 132 -14.68 2.25 -2.37
C THR A 132 -13.87 2.39 -1.08
N LEU A 133 -13.88 1.35 -0.24
CA LEU A 133 -13.20 1.37 1.05
C LEU A 133 -11.67 1.42 0.89
N SER A 134 -11.11 0.55 0.03
CA SER A 134 -9.66 0.53 -0.18
C SER A 134 -9.14 1.84 -0.76
N GLY A 135 -9.88 2.44 -1.71
CA GLY A 135 -9.54 3.74 -2.28
C GLY A 135 -9.60 4.85 -1.25
N PHE A 136 -10.70 4.96 -0.51
CA PHE A 136 -10.87 5.98 0.53
C PHE A 136 -9.74 5.94 1.56
N PHE A 137 -9.44 4.76 2.11
CA PHE A 137 -8.35 4.62 3.07
C PHE A 137 -6.96 4.81 2.43
N ALA A 138 -6.77 4.40 1.18
CA ALA A 138 -5.52 4.68 0.47
C ALA A 138 -5.25 6.19 0.35
N GLY A 139 -6.30 6.98 0.14
CA GLY A 139 -6.20 8.43 0.11
C GLY A 139 -6.04 9.06 1.49
N LEU A 140 -6.76 8.57 2.50
CA LEU A 140 -6.77 9.18 3.83
C LEU A 140 -5.53 8.84 4.66
N ILE A 141 -5.13 7.56 4.68
CA ILE A 141 -4.06 7.03 5.54
C ILE A 141 -2.85 6.50 4.76
N GLY A 142 -2.85 6.68 3.44
CA GLY A 142 -1.74 6.26 2.58
C GLY A 142 -1.71 4.77 2.22
N THR A 143 -2.66 3.95 2.71
CA THR A 143 -2.72 2.52 2.40
C THR A 143 -4.15 1.99 2.35
N GLY A 144 -4.47 1.27 1.30
CA GLY A 144 -5.74 0.55 1.12
C GLY A 144 -5.52 -0.92 0.72
N GLY A 145 -4.25 -1.29 0.61
CA GLY A 145 -3.83 -2.58 0.05
C GLY A 145 -4.37 -3.79 0.78
N ALA A 146 -4.51 -3.76 2.11
CA ALA A 146 -5.07 -4.87 2.88
C ALA A 146 -6.54 -5.11 2.52
N ILE A 147 -7.35 -4.06 2.45
CA ILE A 147 -8.78 -4.16 2.10
C ILE A 147 -8.93 -4.68 0.67
N ARG A 148 -8.16 -4.12 -0.27
CA ARG A 148 -8.13 -4.60 -1.65
C ARG A 148 -7.68 -6.04 -1.74
N GLY A 149 -6.60 -6.40 -1.06
CA GLY A 149 -6.05 -7.75 -1.07
C GLY A 149 -7.04 -8.79 -0.55
N ILE A 150 -7.74 -8.51 0.56
CA ILE A 150 -8.81 -9.37 1.08
C ILE A 150 -9.96 -9.48 0.07
N THR A 151 -10.31 -8.38 -0.59
CA THR A 151 -11.37 -8.39 -1.62
C THR A 151 -10.96 -9.23 -2.82
N LEU A 152 -9.75 -9.05 -3.35
CA LEU A 152 -9.23 -9.82 -4.49
C LEU A 152 -9.06 -11.31 -4.15
N ALA A 153 -8.67 -11.64 -2.93
CA ALA A 153 -8.50 -13.03 -2.48
C ALA A 153 -9.80 -13.86 -2.56
N ALA A 154 -10.96 -13.19 -2.56
CA ALA A 154 -12.25 -13.84 -2.74
C ALA A 154 -12.43 -14.43 -4.15
N PHE A 155 -11.70 -13.95 -5.15
CA PHE A 155 -11.85 -14.31 -6.57
C PHE A 155 -10.89 -15.38 -7.06
N ASN A 156 -10.15 -16.02 -6.15
CA ASN A 156 -9.27 -17.16 -6.44
C ASN A 156 -8.32 -16.96 -7.63
N LEU A 157 -7.82 -15.73 -7.82
CA LEU A 157 -6.85 -15.42 -8.86
C LEU A 157 -5.53 -16.17 -8.63
N GLU A 158 -4.90 -16.62 -9.69
CA GLU A 158 -3.51 -17.09 -9.63
C GLU A 158 -2.59 -15.97 -9.14
N LYS A 159 -1.46 -16.31 -8.51
CA LYS A 159 -0.54 -15.34 -7.88
C LYS A 159 -0.14 -14.19 -8.81
N ASP A 160 0.26 -14.50 -10.02
CA ASP A 160 0.69 -13.49 -10.99
C ASP A 160 -0.48 -12.60 -11.44
N ALA A 161 -1.66 -13.19 -11.64
CA ALA A 161 -2.88 -12.47 -11.98
C ALA A 161 -3.35 -11.57 -10.82
N PHE A 162 -3.26 -12.06 -9.59
CA PHE A 162 -3.57 -11.28 -8.39
C PHE A 162 -2.68 -10.04 -8.28
N ILE A 163 -1.35 -10.21 -8.40
CA ILE A 163 -0.39 -9.11 -8.30
C ILE A 163 -0.57 -8.13 -9.45
N ALA A 164 -0.74 -8.61 -10.68
CA ALA A 164 -0.90 -7.76 -11.86
C ALA A 164 -2.21 -6.96 -11.81
N THR A 165 -3.33 -7.60 -11.43
CA THR A 165 -4.63 -6.95 -11.28
C THR A 165 -4.61 -5.94 -10.14
N SER A 166 -3.98 -6.28 -9.00
CA SER A 166 -3.76 -5.36 -7.90
C SER A 166 -2.93 -4.15 -8.32
N ALA A 167 -1.83 -4.36 -9.05
CA ALA A 167 -0.93 -3.29 -9.46
C ALA A 167 -1.57 -2.31 -10.45
N ILE A 168 -2.43 -2.78 -11.36
CA ILE A 168 -3.11 -1.87 -12.29
C ILE A 168 -4.18 -1.01 -11.59
N ILE A 169 -4.86 -1.56 -10.58
CA ILE A 169 -5.78 -0.81 -9.72
C ILE A 169 -4.99 0.25 -8.94
N ASP A 170 -3.88 -0.16 -8.31
CA ASP A 170 -3.02 0.73 -7.54
C ASP A 170 -2.39 1.83 -8.39
N MET A 171 -2.07 1.56 -9.64
CA MET A 171 -1.57 2.59 -10.55
C MET A 171 -2.57 3.75 -10.65
N GLY A 172 -3.85 3.46 -10.86
CA GLY A 172 -4.89 4.50 -10.89
C GLY A 172 -5.04 5.22 -9.55
N VAL A 173 -5.04 4.47 -8.45
CA VAL A 173 -5.12 5.01 -7.08
C VAL A 173 -3.93 5.92 -6.78
N ASP A 174 -2.69 5.47 -7.06
CA ASP A 174 -1.47 6.19 -6.70
C ASP A 174 -1.26 7.44 -7.55
N VAL A 175 -1.56 7.38 -8.84
CA VAL A 175 -1.54 8.57 -9.73
C VAL A 175 -2.54 9.61 -9.22
N SER A 176 -3.75 9.19 -8.85
CA SER A 176 -4.80 10.10 -8.39
C SER A 176 -4.44 10.76 -7.05
N ARG A 177 -4.00 9.97 -6.06
CA ARG A 177 -3.60 10.54 -4.76
C ARG A 177 -2.31 11.36 -4.84
N ALA A 178 -1.37 10.98 -5.71
CA ALA A 178 -0.17 11.78 -5.95
C ALA A 178 -0.53 13.19 -6.44
N GLY A 179 -1.48 13.31 -7.38
CA GLY A 179 -1.98 14.60 -7.85
C GLY A 179 -2.53 15.45 -6.71
N VAL A 180 -3.38 14.87 -5.84
CA VAL A 180 -3.96 15.58 -4.69
C VAL A 180 -2.89 15.97 -3.69
N TYR A 181 -1.98 15.08 -3.31
CA TYR A 181 -0.93 15.34 -2.32
C TYR A 181 0.09 16.36 -2.80
N ILE A 182 0.45 16.36 -4.10
CA ILE A 182 1.31 17.38 -4.70
C ILE A 182 0.62 18.75 -4.65
N ALA A 183 -0.65 18.82 -5.02
CA ALA A 183 -1.44 20.05 -4.95
C ALA A 183 -1.61 20.56 -3.51
N SER A 184 -1.63 19.67 -2.52
CA SER A 184 -1.69 19.98 -1.08
C SER A 184 -0.32 20.32 -0.47
N GLY A 185 0.78 20.32 -1.26
CA GLY A 185 2.12 20.64 -0.78
C GLY A 185 2.83 19.54 0.01
N TYR A 186 2.32 18.30 0.01
CA TYR A 186 2.94 17.17 0.72
C TYR A 186 4.18 16.63 0.00
N PHE A 187 4.30 16.87 -1.31
CA PHE A 187 5.47 16.55 -2.11
C PHE A 187 6.08 17.87 -2.64
N GLN A 188 7.19 18.30 -2.06
CA GLN A 188 7.85 19.56 -2.37
C GLN A 188 9.01 19.34 -3.34
N ARG A 189 9.53 20.43 -3.91
CA ARG A 189 10.65 20.39 -4.88
C ARG A 189 11.91 19.71 -4.33
N GLU A 190 12.17 19.81 -3.04
CA GLU A 190 13.29 19.16 -2.37
C GLU A 190 13.20 17.63 -2.40
N HIS A 191 11.98 17.07 -2.49
CA HIS A 191 11.77 15.63 -2.57
C HIS A 191 12.01 15.05 -3.96
N VAL A 192 12.12 15.89 -5.00
CA VAL A 192 12.35 15.45 -6.39
C VAL A 192 13.66 14.68 -6.52
N ILE A 193 14.68 15.05 -5.73
CA ILE A 193 15.99 14.37 -5.71
C ILE A 193 15.89 12.90 -5.26
N LEU A 194 14.80 12.52 -4.55
CA LEU A 194 14.58 11.15 -4.11
C LEU A 194 14.05 10.25 -5.23
N ILE A 195 13.42 10.81 -6.27
CA ILE A 195 12.74 10.06 -7.34
C ILE A 195 13.67 9.07 -8.04
N PRO A 196 14.89 9.42 -8.49
CA PRO A 196 15.75 8.45 -9.17
C PRO A 196 16.08 7.23 -8.31
N PHE A 197 16.31 7.42 -7.01
CA PHE A 197 16.57 6.34 -6.07
C PHE A 197 15.33 5.47 -5.85
N LEU A 198 14.15 6.09 -5.75
CA LEU A 198 12.89 5.38 -5.58
C LEU A 198 12.51 4.56 -6.83
N ILE A 199 12.85 5.03 -8.03
CA ILE A 199 12.69 4.26 -9.28
C ILE A 199 13.58 2.99 -9.22
N ILE A 200 14.85 3.15 -8.86
CA ILE A 200 15.77 2.00 -8.73
C ILE A 200 15.26 1.01 -7.70
N ILE A 201 14.82 1.51 -6.54
CA ILE A 201 14.25 0.70 -5.46
C ILE A 201 12.98 -0.03 -5.91
N SER A 202 12.09 0.65 -6.65
CA SER A 202 10.87 0.04 -7.21
C SER A 202 11.20 -1.16 -8.10
N ILE A 203 12.15 -0.99 -9.01
CA ILE A 203 12.55 -2.04 -9.95
C ILE A 203 13.26 -3.19 -9.20
N ALA A 204 14.25 -2.86 -8.38
CA ALA A 204 15.04 -3.84 -7.66
C ALA A 204 14.18 -4.62 -6.64
N GLY A 205 13.35 -3.91 -5.87
CA GLY A 205 12.47 -4.51 -4.86
C GLY A 205 11.38 -5.40 -5.48
N SER A 206 10.72 -4.93 -6.54
CA SER A 206 9.72 -5.74 -7.25
C SER A 206 10.35 -6.98 -7.91
N TYR A 207 11.54 -6.85 -8.49
CA TYR A 207 12.26 -7.98 -9.08
C TYR A 207 12.70 -9.00 -8.02
N ALA A 208 13.27 -8.52 -6.91
CA ALA A 208 13.66 -9.38 -5.78
C ALA A 208 12.42 -10.06 -5.18
N GLY A 209 11.33 -9.32 -4.98
CA GLY A 209 10.06 -9.85 -4.50
C GLY A 209 9.52 -10.97 -5.40
N LYS A 210 9.53 -10.76 -6.72
CA LYS A 210 9.12 -11.80 -7.68
C LYS A 210 10.00 -13.05 -7.59
N ARG A 211 11.32 -12.88 -7.45
CA ARG A 211 12.24 -14.02 -7.27
C ARG A 211 11.93 -14.81 -6.00
N ILE A 212 11.77 -14.11 -4.89
CA ILE A 212 11.51 -14.71 -3.57
C ILE A 212 10.15 -15.40 -3.53
N LEU A 213 9.12 -14.85 -4.19
CA LEU A 213 7.77 -15.41 -4.27
C LEU A 213 7.74 -16.87 -4.74
N ASN A 214 8.72 -17.27 -5.55
CA ASN A 214 8.83 -18.63 -6.07
C ASN A 214 9.34 -19.65 -5.05
N TYR A 215 9.97 -19.22 -3.95
CA TYR A 215 10.64 -20.11 -2.98
C TYR A 215 9.95 -20.16 -1.61
N ILE A 216 9.11 -19.18 -1.26
CA ILE A 216 8.48 -19.13 0.07
C ILE A 216 7.04 -19.65 0.00
N PRO A 217 6.65 -20.57 0.90
CA PRO A 217 5.25 -20.96 1.06
C PRO A 217 4.41 -19.72 1.45
N GLU A 218 3.31 -19.51 0.74
CA GLU A 218 2.45 -18.33 0.89
C GLU A 218 2.00 -18.08 2.35
N LYS A 219 1.63 -19.15 3.06
CA LYS A 219 1.18 -19.05 4.46
C LYS A 219 2.27 -18.52 5.40
N THR A 220 3.49 -19.04 5.29
CA THR A 220 4.63 -18.61 6.14
C THR A 220 4.92 -17.14 5.92
N PHE A 221 4.90 -16.72 4.67
CA PHE A 221 5.15 -15.34 4.32
C PHE A 221 4.06 -14.39 4.86
N GLN A 222 2.78 -14.76 4.71
CA GLN A 222 1.66 -13.98 5.26
C GLN A 222 1.80 -13.74 6.78
N TYR A 223 2.17 -14.76 7.55
CA TYR A 223 2.39 -14.62 9.00
C TYR A 223 3.54 -13.68 9.34
N ILE A 224 4.66 -13.72 8.58
CA ILE A 224 5.78 -12.79 8.78
C ILE A 224 5.34 -11.35 8.52
N VAL A 225 4.65 -11.10 7.41
CA VAL A 225 4.14 -9.77 7.07
C VAL A 225 3.18 -9.23 8.13
N LEU A 226 2.21 -10.06 8.54
CA LEU A 226 1.25 -9.67 9.56
C LEU A 226 1.92 -9.40 10.91
N GLY A 227 2.93 -10.19 11.28
CA GLY A 227 3.74 -9.97 12.48
C GLY A 227 4.47 -8.63 12.45
N VAL A 228 5.10 -8.28 11.32
CA VAL A 228 5.76 -6.97 11.14
C VAL A 228 4.75 -5.83 11.21
N ILE A 229 3.58 -5.98 10.57
CA ILE A 229 2.51 -4.97 10.60
C ILE A 229 2.02 -4.74 12.04
N LEU A 230 1.78 -5.80 12.81
CA LEU A 230 1.37 -5.69 14.21
C LEU A 230 2.44 -4.98 15.05
N LEU A 231 3.69 -5.37 14.89
CA LEU A 231 4.79 -4.78 15.65
C LEU A 231 4.93 -3.29 15.34
N THR A 232 4.89 -2.90 14.07
CA THR A 232 5.00 -1.48 13.67
C THR A 232 3.82 -0.66 14.16
N SER A 233 2.59 -1.19 14.08
CA SER A 233 1.39 -0.51 14.59
C SER A 233 1.45 -0.32 16.11
N LEU A 234 1.98 -1.30 16.86
CA LEU A 234 2.19 -1.19 18.31
C LEU A 234 3.23 -0.12 18.64
N ILE A 235 4.39 -0.12 17.97
CA ILE A 235 5.45 0.88 18.19
C ILE A 235 4.92 2.29 17.95
N GLN A 236 4.17 2.51 16.87
CA GLN A 236 3.59 3.82 16.59
C GLN A 236 2.48 4.20 17.56
N GLY A 237 1.64 3.24 17.98
CA GLY A 237 0.64 3.47 19.03
C GLY A 237 1.27 3.94 20.33
N VAL A 238 2.37 3.30 20.75
CA VAL A 238 3.11 3.72 21.96
C VAL A 238 3.68 5.14 21.78
N ARG A 239 4.28 5.46 20.64
CA ARG A 239 4.82 6.82 20.37
C ARG A 239 3.75 7.92 20.37
N TYR A 240 2.50 7.59 20.10
CA TYR A 240 1.43 8.58 20.13
C TYR A 240 1.10 9.05 21.56
N PHE A 241 1.28 8.18 22.55
CA PHE A 241 0.97 8.46 23.95
C PHE A 241 2.18 8.97 24.76
N TRP A 242 3.39 8.89 24.17
CA TRP A 242 4.65 9.39 24.77
C TRP A 242 5.24 10.52 23.94
#